data_8964cb284c7f58eba8fe4f0d17dbb418
#
_entry.id   8964cb284c7f58eba8fe4f0d17dbb418
#
_cell.length_a   1.000
_cell.length_b   1.000
_cell.length_c   1.000
_cell.angle_alpha   90.00
_cell.angle_beta   90.00
_cell.angle_gamma   90.00
#
_symmetry.space_group_name_H-M   'P 1'
#
loop_
_entity.id
_entity.type
_entity.pdbx_description
1 polymer ?
#
loop_
_entity_poly.entity_id
_entity_poly.type
_entity_poly.pdbx_seq_one_letter_code
_entity_poly.pdbx_strand_id
1 'polypeptide(L)'
;MRINDHTERNTIDLFRLEGRRALITGGNKGLGRVMAEALAEAGADVAIASRTLADCQTAATEIARSTGRRTAAFRADMTIAADIERLQAEIEADFGPIDILVNNAGINIRGAIQDLQESDWDAVIDANVKGPFLCARAFGMGMIARGWGRVINLGSIFSVISMAGRTPYASSKAAIGGLTRTLALEWATKGVTVNSICPGPFATDMNRQLLNDPVKYQDFVSRIPMGRWGELHEIAGTVVFLASDAASYITGTELFVDGGWTAQ
;
A
#
# COMPACT_ATOMS: atom_id res chain seq x y z
N MET A 1 -0.24 11.94 -35.24
CA MET A 1 -0.68 10.85 -34.33
C MET A 1 -0.36 9.54 -35.04
N ARG A 2 0.73 8.84 -34.64
CA ARG A 2 1.05 7.54 -35.22
C ARG A 2 0.21 6.49 -34.51
N ILE A 3 -0.81 5.97 -35.17
CA ILE A 3 -1.49 4.75 -34.80
C ILE A 3 -0.59 3.64 -35.37
N ASN A 4 -0.03 2.84 -34.53
CA ASN A 4 0.80 1.65 -34.76
C ASN A 4 2.28 1.81 -34.43
N ASP A 5 2.65 1.27 -33.31
CA ASP A 5 3.56 0.15 -33.30
C ASP A 5 3.13 -0.74 -32.13
N HIS A 6 2.30 -1.74 -32.39
CA HIS A 6 2.15 -2.87 -31.51
C HIS A 6 3.48 -3.60 -31.54
N THR A 7 4.48 -3.04 -30.81
CA THR A 7 5.68 -3.79 -30.51
C THR A 7 5.24 -5.11 -29.88
N GLU A 8 5.84 -6.19 -30.29
CA GLU A 8 5.63 -7.59 -29.90
C GLU A 8 5.84 -7.86 -28.38
N ARG A 9 5.28 -7.02 -27.51
CA ARG A 9 5.31 -7.26 -26.07
C ARG A 9 4.21 -8.25 -25.74
N ASN A 10 4.59 -9.41 -25.23
CA ASN A 10 3.65 -10.33 -24.62
C ASN A 10 2.94 -9.60 -23.46
N THR A 11 1.61 -9.70 -23.39
CA THR A 11 0.82 -9.07 -22.33
C THR A 11 1.30 -9.45 -20.92
N ILE A 12 1.76 -10.69 -20.73
CA ILE A 12 2.28 -11.14 -19.44
C ILE A 12 3.56 -10.41 -19.05
N ASP A 13 4.41 -10.05 -20.01
CA ASP A 13 5.66 -9.32 -19.76
C ASP A 13 5.40 -7.91 -19.22
N LEU A 14 4.21 -7.34 -19.44
CA LEU A 14 3.83 -6.04 -18.86
C LEU A 14 3.73 -6.09 -17.33
N PHE A 15 3.53 -7.27 -16.73
CA PHE A 15 3.44 -7.46 -15.29
C PHE A 15 4.79 -7.69 -14.61
N ARG A 16 5.87 -7.85 -15.37
CA ARG A 16 7.21 -8.11 -14.86
C ARG A 16 7.83 -6.86 -14.25
N LEU A 17 8.58 -7.06 -13.16
CA LEU A 17 9.20 -5.99 -12.37
C LEU A 17 10.73 -6.14 -12.25
N GLU A 18 11.35 -6.93 -13.15
CA GLU A 18 12.81 -7.09 -13.15
C GLU A 18 13.52 -5.73 -13.29
N GLY A 19 14.53 -5.52 -12.43
CA GLY A 19 15.28 -4.27 -12.37
C GLY A 19 14.59 -3.13 -11.62
N ARG A 20 13.38 -3.33 -11.11
CA ARG A 20 12.67 -2.38 -10.26
C ARG A 20 12.96 -2.62 -8.78
N ARG A 21 12.93 -1.54 -7.99
CA ARG A 21 13.08 -1.57 -6.53
C ARG A 21 11.83 -1.04 -5.88
N ALA A 22 11.25 -1.83 -4.99
CA ALA A 22 10.05 -1.49 -4.26
C ALA A 22 10.35 -1.22 -2.78
N LEU A 23 9.75 -0.18 -2.21
CA LEU A 23 9.69 0.06 -0.78
C LEU A 23 8.27 -0.18 -0.28
N ILE A 24 8.11 -1.03 0.72
CA ILE A 24 6.84 -1.30 1.37
C ILE A 24 6.89 -0.87 2.84
N THR A 25 6.17 0.20 3.19
CA THR A 25 6.02 0.61 4.58
C THR A 25 5.07 -0.34 5.31
N GLY A 26 5.44 -0.80 6.50
CA GLY A 26 4.69 -1.83 7.23
C GLY A 26 4.67 -3.20 6.51
N GLY A 27 5.66 -3.49 5.68
CA GLY A 27 5.77 -4.72 4.89
C GLY A 27 6.20 -5.96 5.67
N ASN A 28 6.33 -5.86 6.99
CA ASN A 28 6.76 -6.97 7.86
C ASN A 28 5.65 -7.97 8.20
N LYS A 29 4.37 -7.61 8.02
CA LYS A 29 3.21 -8.47 8.33
C LYS A 29 1.95 -8.13 7.53
N GLY A 30 0.94 -9.00 7.61
CA GLY A 30 -0.39 -8.78 7.03
C GLY A 30 -0.36 -8.51 5.53
N LEU A 31 -1.21 -7.60 5.05
CA LEU A 31 -1.29 -7.24 3.62
C LEU A 31 0.03 -6.68 3.10
N GLY A 32 0.75 -5.88 3.91
CA GLY A 32 2.06 -5.35 3.51
C GLY A 32 3.07 -6.43 3.20
N ARG A 33 3.09 -7.52 3.99
CA ARG A 33 3.97 -8.66 3.76
C ARG A 33 3.62 -9.40 2.47
N VAL A 34 2.35 -9.67 2.24
CA VAL A 34 1.90 -10.33 1.00
C VAL A 34 2.21 -9.48 -0.23
N MET A 35 2.00 -8.16 -0.15
CA MET A 35 2.35 -7.25 -1.24
C MET A 35 3.87 -7.22 -1.50
N ALA A 36 4.70 -7.24 -0.45
CA ALA A 36 6.15 -7.30 -0.58
C ALA A 36 6.60 -8.60 -1.28
N GLU A 37 6.03 -9.72 -0.89
CA GLU A 37 6.31 -11.04 -1.49
C GLU A 37 5.87 -11.08 -2.96
N ALA A 38 4.65 -10.64 -3.27
CA ALA A 38 4.12 -10.60 -4.63
C ALA A 38 4.97 -9.72 -5.58
N LEU A 39 5.44 -8.55 -5.12
CA LEU A 39 6.34 -7.70 -5.91
C LEU A 39 7.69 -8.37 -6.15
N ALA A 40 8.22 -9.12 -5.17
CA ALA A 40 9.44 -9.89 -5.32
C ALA A 40 9.25 -11.07 -6.30
N GLU A 41 8.14 -11.81 -6.21
CA GLU A 41 7.78 -12.88 -7.16
C GLU A 41 7.64 -12.36 -8.59
N ALA A 42 7.14 -11.13 -8.76
CA ALA A 42 7.07 -10.47 -10.06
C ALA A 42 8.42 -9.94 -10.57
N GLY A 43 9.51 -10.06 -9.79
CA GLY A 43 10.88 -9.73 -10.19
C GLY A 43 11.48 -8.48 -9.55
N ALA A 44 10.77 -7.76 -8.69
CA ALA A 44 11.32 -6.59 -8.02
C ALA A 44 12.31 -6.96 -6.90
N ASP A 45 13.30 -6.11 -6.67
CA ASP A 45 14.03 -6.07 -5.41
C ASP A 45 13.18 -5.33 -4.37
N VAL A 46 13.18 -5.78 -3.10
CA VAL A 46 12.20 -5.31 -2.12
C VAL A 46 12.87 -4.81 -0.84
N ALA A 47 12.60 -3.57 -0.49
CA ALA A 47 12.91 -2.97 0.80
C ALA A 47 11.66 -2.93 1.69
N ILE A 48 11.81 -3.31 2.95
CA ILE A 48 10.73 -3.30 3.96
C ILE A 48 11.11 -2.34 5.08
N ALA A 49 10.21 -1.44 5.44
CA ALA A 49 10.43 -0.52 6.56
C ALA A 49 9.27 -0.56 7.56
N SER A 50 9.60 -0.65 8.84
CA SER A 50 8.67 -0.51 9.96
C SER A 50 9.39 -0.06 11.23
N ARG A 51 8.65 0.16 12.33
CA ARG A 51 9.22 0.54 13.63
C ARG A 51 10.07 -0.57 14.26
N THR A 52 9.82 -1.84 13.94
CA THR A 52 10.52 -3.01 14.49
C THR A 52 11.46 -3.59 13.43
N LEU A 53 12.76 -3.30 13.55
CA LEU A 53 13.77 -3.75 12.57
C LEU A 53 13.84 -5.29 12.51
N ALA A 54 13.80 -5.98 13.64
CA ALA A 54 13.88 -7.44 13.71
C ALA A 54 12.77 -8.13 12.88
N ASP A 55 11.53 -7.61 12.96
CA ASP A 55 10.41 -8.15 12.16
C ASP A 55 10.63 -7.90 10.67
N CYS A 56 11.19 -6.73 10.30
CA CYS A 56 11.54 -6.43 8.90
C CYS A 56 12.65 -7.36 8.39
N GLN A 57 13.68 -7.63 9.20
CA GLN A 57 14.78 -8.53 8.85
C GLN A 57 14.29 -9.97 8.63
N THR A 58 13.42 -10.46 9.52
CA THR A 58 12.80 -11.78 9.36
C THR A 58 12.00 -11.84 8.06
N ALA A 59 11.14 -10.86 7.82
CA ALA A 59 10.33 -10.79 6.62
C ALA A 59 11.18 -10.71 5.35
N ALA A 60 12.21 -9.85 5.34
CA ALA A 60 13.12 -9.70 4.20
C ALA A 60 13.89 -11.00 3.90
N THR A 61 14.40 -11.68 4.94
CA THR A 61 15.11 -12.95 4.80
C THR A 61 14.23 -14.05 4.20
N GLU A 62 12.98 -14.15 4.67
CA GLU A 62 12.03 -15.14 4.16
C GLU A 62 11.66 -14.88 2.70
N ILE A 63 11.42 -13.61 2.32
CA ILE A 63 11.14 -13.23 0.92
C ILE A 63 12.37 -13.53 0.03
N ALA A 64 13.57 -13.17 0.48
CA ALA A 64 14.78 -13.47 -0.29
C ALA A 64 14.93 -14.98 -0.55
N ARG A 65 14.64 -15.80 0.48
CA ARG A 65 14.72 -17.26 0.37
C ARG A 65 13.70 -17.85 -0.58
N SER A 66 12.45 -17.35 -0.58
CA SER A 66 11.37 -17.88 -1.42
C SER A 66 11.47 -17.43 -2.87
N THR A 67 11.96 -16.21 -3.12
CA THR A 67 11.91 -15.59 -4.44
C THR A 67 13.28 -15.46 -5.13
N GLY A 68 14.38 -15.61 -4.40
CA GLY A 68 15.73 -15.35 -4.88
C GLY A 68 16.02 -13.87 -5.15
N ARG A 69 15.13 -12.95 -4.79
CA ARG A 69 15.31 -11.51 -5.02
C ARG A 69 16.11 -10.85 -3.90
N ARG A 70 16.79 -9.75 -4.24
CA ARG A 70 17.45 -8.91 -3.25
C ARG A 70 16.41 -8.24 -2.37
N THR A 71 16.60 -8.34 -1.05
CA THR A 71 15.74 -7.72 -0.06
C THR A 71 16.55 -6.92 0.95
N ALA A 72 15.94 -5.90 1.54
CA ALA A 72 16.54 -5.12 2.61
C ALA A 72 15.50 -4.75 3.67
N ALA A 73 15.96 -4.55 4.90
CA ALA A 73 15.14 -4.21 6.05
C ALA A 73 15.62 -2.93 6.71
N PHE A 74 14.71 -2.00 6.95
CA PHE A 74 14.99 -0.70 7.55
C PHE A 74 14.08 -0.43 8.73
N ARG A 75 14.59 0.37 9.68
CA ARG A 75 13.80 0.88 10.79
C ARG A 75 13.38 2.32 10.52
N ALA A 76 12.08 2.60 10.53
CA ALA A 76 11.57 3.97 10.54
C ALA A 76 10.16 4.04 11.13
N ASP A 77 9.85 5.12 11.82
CA ASP A 77 8.48 5.50 12.17
C ASP A 77 7.95 6.47 11.11
N MET A 78 6.91 6.04 10.40
CA MET A 78 6.33 6.83 9.30
C MET A 78 5.62 8.11 9.77
N THR A 79 5.43 8.30 11.07
CA THR A 79 4.84 9.52 11.64
C THR A 79 5.90 10.63 11.85
N ILE A 80 7.20 10.31 11.76
CA ILE A 80 8.33 11.18 12.06
C ILE A 80 9.08 11.57 10.78
N ALA A 81 9.05 12.85 10.41
CA ALA A 81 9.68 13.33 9.18
C ALA A 81 11.19 13.01 9.12
N ALA A 82 11.93 13.24 10.22
CA ALA A 82 13.37 12.95 10.29
C ALA A 82 13.69 11.46 10.11
N ASP A 83 12.79 10.55 10.54
CA ASP A 83 12.95 9.11 10.31
C ASP A 83 12.80 8.76 8.82
N ILE A 84 11.89 9.43 8.12
CA ILE A 84 11.69 9.21 6.68
C ILE A 84 12.86 9.78 5.87
N GLU A 85 13.39 10.94 6.23
CA GLU A 85 14.57 11.54 5.59
C GLU A 85 15.81 10.64 5.77
N ARG A 86 16.02 10.12 7.00
CA ARG A 86 17.07 9.13 7.27
C ARG A 86 16.84 7.84 6.47
N LEU A 87 15.61 7.31 6.45
CA LEU A 87 15.25 6.12 5.70
C LEU A 87 15.56 6.27 4.20
N GLN A 88 15.23 7.42 3.62
CA GLN A 88 15.55 7.70 2.22
C GLN A 88 17.08 7.64 1.98
N ALA A 89 17.87 8.31 2.81
CA ALA A 89 19.33 8.32 2.67
C ALA A 89 19.95 6.92 2.83
N GLU A 90 19.49 6.14 3.82
CA GLU A 90 19.94 4.75 4.05
C GLU A 90 19.57 3.85 2.86
N ILE A 91 18.35 3.95 2.34
CA ILE A 91 17.91 3.17 1.18
C ILE A 91 18.71 3.54 -0.06
N GLU A 92 18.92 4.83 -0.34
CA GLU A 92 19.69 5.27 -1.50
C GLU A 92 21.13 4.77 -1.46
N ALA A 93 21.77 4.76 -0.29
CA ALA A 93 23.15 4.28 -0.09
C ALA A 93 23.26 2.75 -0.21
N ASP A 94 22.38 2.00 0.45
CA ASP A 94 22.54 0.57 0.66
C ASP A 94 21.76 -0.28 -0.33
N PHE A 95 20.66 0.26 -0.89
CA PHE A 95 19.74 -0.50 -1.73
C PHE A 95 19.56 0.11 -3.12
N GLY A 96 19.71 1.43 -3.22
CA GLY A 96 19.57 2.22 -4.44
C GLY A 96 18.19 2.86 -4.58
N PRO A 97 17.96 3.62 -5.67
CA PRO A 97 16.77 4.43 -5.83
C PRO A 97 15.50 3.58 -5.92
N ILE A 98 14.44 4.02 -5.23
CA ILE A 98 13.13 3.35 -5.22
C ILE A 98 12.32 3.75 -6.45
N ASP A 99 11.76 2.76 -7.13
CA ASP A 99 10.89 2.90 -8.30
C ASP A 99 9.41 2.70 -7.95
N ILE A 100 9.13 1.87 -6.94
CA ILE A 100 7.78 1.52 -6.50
C ILE A 100 7.67 1.80 -5.00
N LEU A 101 6.73 2.66 -4.61
CA LEU A 101 6.43 2.97 -3.21
C LEU A 101 5.05 2.44 -2.84
N VAL A 102 4.98 1.53 -1.86
CA VAL A 102 3.72 1.06 -1.28
C VAL A 102 3.56 1.65 0.12
N ASN A 103 2.71 2.66 0.24
CA ASN A 103 2.33 3.28 1.51
C ASN A 103 1.26 2.41 2.20
N ASN A 104 1.72 1.36 2.90
CA ASN A 104 0.83 0.41 3.58
C ASN A 104 0.79 0.61 5.11
N ALA A 105 1.81 1.19 5.72
CA ALA A 105 1.82 1.42 7.17
C ALA A 105 0.59 2.22 7.61
N GLY A 106 -0.09 1.74 8.64
CA GLY A 106 -1.28 2.39 9.16
C GLY A 106 -1.83 1.73 10.41
N ILE A 107 -2.69 2.45 11.13
CA ILE A 107 -3.35 1.98 12.34
C ILE A 107 -4.85 2.26 12.29
N ASN A 108 -5.60 1.58 13.15
CA ASN A 108 -7.04 1.75 13.29
C ASN A 108 -7.41 1.76 14.77
N ILE A 109 -7.81 2.94 15.30
CA ILE A 109 -8.35 3.10 16.62
C ILE A 109 -9.87 3.18 16.51
N ARG A 110 -10.57 2.41 17.32
CA ARG A 110 -12.02 2.20 17.26
C ARG A 110 -12.67 2.71 18.54
N GLY A 111 -13.75 3.45 18.41
CA GLY A 111 -14.53 3.95 19.54
C GLY A 111 -15.65 4.88 19.07
N ALA A 112 -16.68 5.06 19.90
CA ALA A 112 -17.67 6.09 19.66
C ALA A 112 -17.02 7.47 19.83
N ILE A 113 -17.50 8.48 19.11
CA ILE A 113 -16.83 9.80 19.05
C ILE A 113 -16.63 10.43 20.43
N GLN A 114 -17.57 10.23 21.34
CA GLN A 114 -17.51 10.77 22.70
C GLN A 114 -16.47 10.08 23.60
N ASP A 115 -16.02 8.88 23.23
CA ASP A 115 -15.06 8.07 24.00
C ASP A 115 -13.63 8.20 23.48
N LEU A 116 -13.45 8.75 22.26
CA LEU A 116 -12.15 8.95 21.62
C LEU A 116 -11.46 10.20 22.20
N GLN A 117 -10.15 10.10 22.40
CA GLN A 117 -9.31 11.22 22.75
C GLN A 117 -8.75 11.91 21.50
N GLU A 118 -8.36 13.19 21.61
CA GLU A 118 -7.66 13.92 20.55
C GLU A 118 -6.39 13.17 20.10
N SER A 119 -5.66 12.60 21.05
CA SER A 119 -4.46 11.77 20.75
C SER A 119 -4.77 10.52 19.91
N ASP A 120 -5.98 9.96 20.00
CA ASP A 120 -6.38 8.82 19.15
C ASP A 120 -6.59 9.27 17.70
N TRP A 121 -7.18 10.45 17.52
CA TRP A 121 -7.32 11.08 16.22
C TRP A 121 -5.96 11.39 15.62
N ASP A 122 -5.09 12.10 16.35
CA ASP A 122 -3.76 12.50 15.89
C ASP A 122 -2.92 11.27 15.49
N ALA A 123 -2.91 10.23 16.32
CA ALA A 123 -2.17 9.01 16.02
C ALA A 123 -2.61 8.36 14.69
N VAL A 124 -3.93 8.32 14.41
CA VAL A 124 -4.46 7.76 13.17
C VAL A 124 -4.13 8.65 11.97
N ILE A 125 -4.29 9.96 12.08
CA ILE A 125 -3.99 10.89 11.00
C ILE A 125 -2.49 10.94 10.72
N ASP A 126 -1.64 10.96 11.72
CA ASP A 126 -0.18 10.94 11.55
C ASP A 126 0.28 9.66 10.84
N ALA A 127 -0.23 8.49 11.25
CA ALA A 127 0.17 7.24 10.63
C ALA A 127 -0.41 7.06 9.22
N ASN A 128 -1.71 7.34 9.04
CA ASN A 128 -2.44 6.95 7.84
C ASN A 128 -2.45 8.02 6.74
N VAL A 129 -2.18 9.29 7.07
CA VAL A 129 -2.25 10.42 6.11
C VAL A 129 -0.90 11.12 5.99
N LYS A 130 -0.36 11.63 7.11
CA LYS A 130 0.92 12.34 7.13
C LYS A 130 2.08 11.44 6.71
N GLY A 131 2.12 10.18 7.17
CA GLY A 131 3.14 9.20 6.77
C GLY A 131 3.20 9.02 5.25
N PRO A 132 2.11 8.61 4.57
CA PRO A 132 2.06 8.52 3.12
C PRO A 132 2.44 9.80 2.38
N PHE A 133 2.03 10.97 2.87
CA PHE A 133 2.44 12.27 2.33
C PHE A 133 3.96 12.45 2.42
N LEU A 134 4.56 12.20 3.57
CA LEU A 134 6.00 12.36 3.78
C LEU A 134 6.80 11.37 2.92
N CYS A 135 6.38 10.10 2.85
CA CYS A 135 7.01 9.09 2.01
C CYS A 135 6.91 9.46 0.52
N ALA A 136 5.74 9.89 0.04
CA ALA A 136 5.56 10.33 -1.33
C ALA A 136 6.47 11.52 -1.67
N ARG A 137 6.58 12.49 -0.76
CA ARG A 137 7.48 13.64 -0.91
C ARG A 137 8.97 13.21 -0.99
N ALA A 138 9.39 12.30 -0.12
CA ALA A 138 10.78 11.85 -0.06
C ALA A 138 11.16 11.03 -1.32
N PHE A 139 10.41 9.99 -1.64
CA PHE A 139 10.76 9.06 -2.71
C PHE A 139 10.27 9.48 -4.10
N GLY A 140 9.15 10.22 -4.16
CA GLY A 140 8.53 10.65 -5.43
C GLY A 140 9.41 11.57 -6.26
N MET A 141 10.21 12.43 -5.64
CA MET A 141 11.08 13.36 -6.36
C MET A 141 12.15 12.63 -7.18
N GLY A 142 12.72 11.54 -6.64
CA GLY A 142 13.64 10.68 -7.38
C GLY A 142 12.96 9.96 -8.55
N MET A 143 11.71 9.51 -8.39
CA MET A 143 10.92 8.90 -9.46
C MET A 143 10.66 9.90 -10.59
N ILE A 144 10.25 11.13 -10.26
CA ILE A 144 10.04 12.22 -11.22
C ILE A 144 11.32 12.51 -12.01
N ALA A 145 12.46 12.62 -11.34
CA ALA A 145 13.75 12.92 -11.97
C ALA A 145 14.17 11.82 -12.97
N ARG A 146 13.80 10.57 -12.72
CA ARG A 146 14.06 9.43 -13.61
C ARG A 146 12.99 9.20 -14.68
N GLY A 147 11.85 9.91 -14.62
CA GLY A 147 10.75 9.77 -15.57
C GLY A 147 9.96 8.47 -15.46
N TRP A 148 10.07 7.76 -14.32
CA TRP A 148 9.31 6.54 -14.04
C TRP A 148 9.09 6.35 -12.55
N GLY A 149 7.88 5.99 -12.16
CA GLY A 149 7.55 5.67 -10.78
C GLY A 149 6.13 5.12 -10.62
N ARG A 150 5.94 4.38 -9.53
CA ARG A 150 4.64 3.83 -9.11
C ARG A 150 4.45 4.09 -7.62
N VAL A 151 3.43 4.86 -7.26
CA VAL A 151 3.04 5.08 -5.87
C VAL A 151 1.69 4.43 -5.63
N ILE A 152 1.64 3.52 -4.67
CA ILE A 152 0.44 2.76 -4.32
C ILE A 152 0.12 3.04 -2.85
N ASN A 153 -1.00 3.71 -2.61
CA ASN A 153 -1.47 4.03 -1.27
C ASN A 153 -2.46 2.96 -0.79
N LEU A 154 -2.41 2.54 0.47
CA LEU A 154 -3.44 1.70 1.06
C LEU A 154 -4.60 2.55 1.55
N GLY A 155 -5.67 2.57 0.73
CA GLY A 155 -7.00 3.04 1.09
C GLY A 155 -7.76 2.03 1.96
N SER A 156 -9.05 1.98 1.76
CA SER A 156 -9.99 1.03 2.37
C SER A 156 -11.36 1.20 1.71
N ILE A 157 -12.28 0.24 1.87
CA ILE A 157 -13.71 0.49 1.62
C ILE A 157 -14.18 1.74 2.38
N PHE A 158 -13.58 2.05 3.53
CA PHE A 158 -13.89 3.25 4.32
C PHE A 158 -13.39 4.56 3.69
N SER A 159 -12.82 4.53 2.50
CA SER A 159 -12.62 5.74 1.69
C SER A 159 -13.95 6.31 1.16
N VAL A 160 -14.95 5.46 0.94
CA VAL A 160 -16.24 5.83 0.29
C VAL A 160 -17.48 5.46 1.12
N ILE A 161 -17.35 4.50 2.06
CA ILE A 161 -18.40 4.14 3.01
C ILE A 161 -17.89 4.32 4.44
N SER A 162 -18.74 4.14 5.45
CA SER A 162 -18.30 4.14 6.84
C SER A 162 -19.16 3.24 7.73
N MET A 163 -18.73 3.08 8.98
CA MET A 163 -19.45 2.40 10.06
C MET A 163 -19.28 3.20 11.35
N ALA A 164 -20.24 3.09 12.28
CA ALA A 164 -20.12 3.66 13.60
C ALA A 164 -18.83 3.19 14.30
N GLY A 165 -18.20 4.07 15.07
CA GLY A 165 -16.96 3.79 15.78
C GLY A 165 -15.70 3.76 14.88
N ARG A 166 -15.74 4.39 13.72
CA ARG A 166 -14.61 4.42 12.75
C ARG A 166 -14.17 5.85 12.41
N THR A 167 -14.55 6.85 13.17
CA THR A 167 -14.35 8.25 12.81
C THR A 167 -12.92 8.59 12.38
N PRO A 168 -11.85 8.36 13.16
CA PRO A 168 -10.50 8.71 12.73
C PRO A 168 -10.07 7.91 11.50
N TYR A 169 -10.36 6.60 11.51
CA TYR A 169 -9.92 5.71 10.45
C TYR A 169 -10.60 6.01 9.11
N ALA A 170 -11.93 6.13 9.08
CA ALA A 170 -12.65 6.45 7.86
C ALA A 170 -12.24 7.82 7.28
N SER A 171 -12.10 8.84 8.15
CA SER A 171 -11.60 10.15 7.77
C SER A 171 -10.20 10.07 7.14
N SER A 172 -9.29 9.29 7.76
CA SER A 172 -7.95 9.10 7.22
C SER A 172 -7.96 8.41 5.85
N LYS A 173 -8.84 7.41 5.64
CA LYS A 173 -8.90 6.68 4.37
C LYS A 173 -9.55 7.50 3.25
N ALA A 174 -10.53 8.34 3.55
CA ALA A 174 -11.06 9.32 2.61
C ALA A 174 -9.99 10.36 2.20
N ALA A 175 -9.15 10.80 3.14
CA ALA A 175 -8.04 11.72 2.87
C ALA A 175 -7.00 11.09 1.92
N ILE A 176 -6.72 9.78 2.01
CA ILE A 176 -5.83 9.05 1.10
C ILE A 176 -6.35 9.11 -0.34
N GLY A 177 -7.66 9.02 -0.57
CA GLY A 177 -8.24 9.21 -1.90
C GLY A 177 -7.94 10.60 -2.47
N GLY A 178 -8.05 11.66 -1.64
CA GLY A 178 -7.67 13.02 -2.02
C GLY A 178 -6.18 13.16 -2.36
N LEU A 179 -5.30 12.64 -1.51
CA LEU A 179 -3.85 12.62 -1.73
C LEU A 179 -3.50 11.89 -3.04
N THR A 180 -4.10 10.72 -3.27
CA THR A 180 -3.88 9.91 -4.48
C THR A 180 -4.24 10.68 -5.75
N ARG A 181 -5.42 11.30 -5.79
CA ARG A 181 -5.87 12.07 -6.96
C ARG A 181 -4.99 13.29 -7.23
N THR A 182 -4.63 14.03 -6.19
CA THR A 182 -3.81 15.24 -6.36
C THR A 182 -2.42 14.90 -6.88
N LEU A 183 -1.72 13.94 -6.26
CA LEU A 183 -0.39 13.52 -6.71
C LEU A 183 -0.43 12.91 -8.13
N ALA A 184 -1.50 12.19 -8.48
CA ALA A 184 -1.69 11.67 -9.83
C ALA A 184 -1.72 12.80 -10.88
N LEU A 185 -2.45 13.88 -10.62
CA LEU A 185 -2.50 15.05 -11.50
C LEU A 185 -1.16 15.78 -11.62
N GLU A 186 -0.44 15.92 -10.51
CA GLU A 186 0.85 16.62 -10.47
C GLU A 186 1.96 15.85 -11.18
N TRP A 187 1.89 14.51 -11.18
CA TRP A 187 3.00 13.64 -11.59
C TRP A 187 2.77 12.86 -12.88
N ALA A 188 1.55 12.84 -13.42
CA ALA A 188 1.19 12.09 -14.64
C ALA A 188 2.11 12.38 -15.82
N THR A 189 2.39 13.66 -16.11
CA THR A 189 3.26 14.07 -17.22
C THR A 189 4.75 13.83 -16.95
N LYS A 190 5.09 13.38 -15.75
CA LYS A 190 6.46 13.10 -15.30
C LYS A 190 6.75 11.60 -15.24
N GLY A 191 5.85 10.76 -15.82
CA GLY A 191 6.00 9.30 -15.88
C GLY A 191 5.73 8.56 -14.57
N VAL A 192 5.11 9.21 -13.58
CA VAL A 192 4.77 8.61 -12.30
C VAL A 192 3.26 8.44 -12.18
N THR A 193 2.80 7.21 -11.90
CA THR A 193 1.39 6.96 -11.57
C THR A 193 1.20 6.86 -10.06
N VAL A 194 0.06 7.35 -9.58
CA VAL A 194 -0.31 7.30 -8.16
C VAL A 194 -1.71 6.74 -8.05
N ASN A 195 -1.86 5.59 -7.40
CA ASN A 195 -3.13 4.89 -7.26
C ASN A 195 -3.34 4.42 -5.82
N SER A 196 -4.55 4.06 -5.47
CA SER A 196 -4.89 3.47 -4.18
C SER A 196 -5.48 2.08 -4.35
N ILE A 197 -5.05 1.14 -3.51
CA ILE A 197 -5.75 -0.14 -3.30
C ILE A 197 -6.64 0.04 -2.09
N CYS A 198 -7.93 -0.29 -2.23
CA CYS A 198 -8.95 -0.14 -1.20
C CYS A 198 -9.47 -1.52 -0.77
N PRO A 199 -8.81 -2.18 0.22
CA PRO A 199 -9.24 -3.48 0.67
C PRO A 199 -10.58 -3.42 1.42
N GLY A 200 -11.39 -4.47 1.26
CA GLY A 200 -12.47 -4.83 2.15
C GLY A 200 -11.96 -5.58 3.40
N PRO A 201 -12.79 -6.42 4.02
CA PRO A 201 -12.37 -7.27 5.13
C PRO A 201 -11.42 -8.37 4.67
N PHE A 202 -10.18 -8.34 5.18
CA PHE A 202 -9.18 -9.39 5.04
C PHE A 202 -8.80 -9.94 6.41
N ALA A 203 -8.45 -11.23 6.47
CA ALA A 203 -8.08 -11.92 7.70
C ALA A 203 -6.66 -11.52 8.16
N THR A 204 -6.52 -10.31 8.72
CA THR A 204 -5.28 -9.75 9.26
C THR A 204 -5.31 -9.67 10.78
N ASP A 205 -4.14 -9.48 11.41
CA ASP A 205 -4.04 -9.22 12.86
C ASP A 205 -4.87 -7.99 13.30
N MET A 206 -4.98 -6.98 12.45
CA MET A 206 -5.82 -5.79 12.70
C MET A 206 -7.30 -6.16 12.92
N ASN A 207 -7.73 -7.26 12.35
CA ASN A 207 -9.10 -7.73 12.39
C ASN A 207 -9.30 -8.96 13.29
N ARG A 208 -8.27 -9.41 14.03
CA ARG A 208 -8.32 -10.62 14.89
C ARG A 208 -9.50 -10.61 15.85
N GLN A 209 -9.82 -9.46 16.46
CA GLN A 209 -10.97 -9.36 17.37
C GLN A 209 -12.32 -9.63 16.69
N LEU A 210 -12.46 -9.24 15.42
CA LEU A 210 -13.67 -9.51 14.63
C LEU A 210 -13.73 -10.97 14.18
N LEU A 211 -12.58 -11.54 13.81
CA LEU A 211 -12.48 -12.94 13.39
C LEU A 211 -12.80 -13.91 14.54
N ASN A 212 -12.50 -13.53 15.77
CA ASN A 212 -12.73 -14.35 16.97
C ASN A 212 -14.14 -14.16 17.57
N ASP A 213 -14.97 -13.27 17.01
CA ASP A 213 -16.36 -13.04 17.44
C ASP A 213 -17.31 -13.50 16.33
N PRO A 214 -17.95 -14.68 16.47
CA PRO A 214 -18.79 -15.26 15.40
C PRO A 214 -19.95 -14.35 14.98
N VAL A 215 -20.53 -13.58 15.90
CA VAL A 215 -21.65 -12.68 15.61
C VAL A 215 -21.18 -11.51 14.74
N LYS A 216 -20.07 -10.87 15.13
CA LYS A 216 -19.50 -9.78 14.34
C LYS A 216 -18.93 -10.28 13.01
N TYR A 217 -18.30 -11.44 13.01
CA TYR A 217 -17.83 -12.07 11.77
C TYR A 217 -18.98 -12.24 10.78
N GLN A 218 -20.10 -12.83 11.22
CA GLN A 218 -21.28 -13.06 10.39
C GLN A 218 -21.94 -11.75 9.93
N ASP A 219 -21.98 -10.70 10.78
CA ASP A 219 -22.47 -9.37 10.37
C ASP A 219 -21.62 -8.79 9.23
N PHE A 220 -20.29 -8.94 9.30
CA PHE A 220 -19.41 -8.53 8.19
C PHE A 220 -19.63 -9.37 6.93
N VAL A 221 -19.70 -10.69 7.06
CA VAL A 221 -19.92 -11.61 5.92
C VAL A 221 -21.23 -11.31 5.20
N SER A 222 -22.31 -11.00 5.95
CA SER A 222 -23.62 -10.68 5.36
C SER A 222 -23.63 -9.44 4.46
N ARG A 223 -22.63 -8.57 4.60
CA ARG A 223 -22.45 -7.34 3.80
C ARG A 223 -21.53 -7.54 2.59
N ILE A 224 -20.90 -8.70 2.46
CA ILE A 224 -19.99 -9.00 1.36
C ILE A 224 -20.75 -9.85 0.34
N PRO A 225 -21.01 -9.39 -0.89
CA PRO A 225 -21.70 -10.18 -1.91
C PRO A 225 -21.06 -11.54 -2.20
N MET A 226 -19.71 -11.65 -2.12
CA MET A 226 -19.02 -12.94 -2.24
C MET A 226 -19.20 -13.86 -1.03
N GLY A 227 -19.87 -13.43 0.05
CA GLY A 227 -20.24 -14.27 1.21
C GLY A 227 -19.06 -14.72 2.08
N ARG A 228 -17.88 -14.11 1.93
CA ARG A 228 -16.68 -14.46 2.70
C ARG A 228 -15.71 -13.27 2.82
N TRP A 229 -14.83 -13.33 3.77
CA TRP A 229 -13.67 -12.43 3.85
C TRP A 229 -12.66 -12.76 2.74
N GLY A 230 -11.89 -11.73 2.34
CA GLY A 230 -10.77 -11.90 1.43
C GLY A 230 -9.62 -12.67 2.10
N GLU A 231 -9.01 -13.56 1.35
CA GLU A 231 -7.76 -14.21 1.73
C GLU A 231 -6.57 -13.30 1.41
N LEU A 232 -5.52 -13.33 2.24
CA LEU A 232 -4.42 -12.37 2.13
C LEU A 232 -3.77 -12.37 0.74
N HIS A 233 -3.66 -13.52 0.08
CA HIS A 233 -3.06 -13.64 -1.25
C HIS A 233 -3.88 -12.95 -2.35
N GLU A 234 -5.18 -12.69 -2.14
CA GLU A 234 -6.04 -12.07 -3.17
C GLU A 234 -5.71 -10.59 -3.43
N ILE A 235 -4.88 -9.97 -2.57
CA ILE A 235 -4.35 -8.61 -2.81
C ILE A 235 -3.12 -8.62 -3.74
N ALA A 236 -2.45 -9.77 -3.89
CA ALA A 236 -1.16 -9.90 -4.57
C ALA A 236 -1.22 -9.45 -6.05
N GLY A 237 -2.19 -9.97 -6.81
CA GLY A 237 -2.35 -9.59 -8.22
C GLY A 237 -2.60 -8.10 -8.42
N THR A 238 -3.35 -7.48 -7.51
CA THR A 238 -3.68 -6.05 -7.59
C THR A 238 -2.44 -5.16 -7.40
N VAL A 239 -1.57 -5.47 -6.44
CA VAL A 239 -0.36 -4.69 -6.22
C VAL A 239 0.63 -4.85 -7.37
N VAL A 240 0.81 -6.06 -7.91
CA VAL A 240 1.66 -6.30 -9.08
C VAL A 240 1.13 -5.54 -10.30
N PHE A 241 -0.18 -5.59 -10.55
CA PHE A 241 -0.83 -4.84 -11.63
C PHE A 241 -0.52 -3.34 -11.54
N LEU A 242 -0.83 -2.70 -10.40
CA LEU A 242 -0.62 -1.25 -10.24
C LEU A 242 0.86 -0.85 -10.21
N ALA A 243 1.76 -1.75 -9.84
CA ALA A 243 3.20 -1.53 -9.80
C ALA A 243 3.87 -1.66 -11.17
N SER A 244 3.22 -2.26 -12.14
CA SER A 244 3.80 -2.69 -13.42
C SER A 244 3.45 -1.76 -14.59
N ASP A 245 3.96 -2.09 -15.77
CA ASP A 245 3.63 -1.40 -17.01
C ASP A 245 2.22 -1.75 -17.53
N ALA A 246 1.59 -2.83 -17.01
CA ALA A 246 0.19 -3.16 -17.29
C ALA A 246 -0.79 -2.07 -16.82
N ALA A 247 -0.40 -1.26 -15.83
CA ALA A 247 -1.18 -0.11 -15.33
C ALA A 247 -0.62 1.25 -15.78
N SER A 248 0.20 1.29 -16.84
CA SER A 248 0.89 2.54 -17.27
C SER A 248 -0.05 3.68 -17.65
N TYR A 249 -1.31 3.40 -17.99
CA TYR A 249 -2.34 4.40 -18.30
C TYR A 249 -3.40 4.55 -17.19
N ILE A 250 -3.09 4.04 -15.97
CA ILE A 250 -3.98 4.11 -14.80
C ILE A 250 -3.31 4.98 -13.74
N THR A 251 -3.92 6.12 -13.43
CA THR A 251 -3.47 7.01 -12.35
C THR A 251 -4.65 7.74 -11.72
N GLY A 252 -4.59 7.99 -10.40
CA GLY A 252 -5.62 8.67 -9.64
C GLY A 252 -6.80 7.79 -9.23
N THR A 253 -6.75 6.47 -9.47
CA THR A 253 -7.83 5.54 -9.16
C THR A 253 -7.79 5.03 -7.72
N GLU A 254 -8.96 4.71 -7.21
CA GLU A 254 -9.17 3.89 -6.01
C GLU A 254 -9.70 2.53 -6.47
N LEU A 255 -8.87 1.48 -6.40
CA LEU A 255 -9.22 0.14 -6.84
C LEU A 255 -9.68 -0.69 -5.64
N PHE A 256 -10.97 -1.02 -5.60
CA PHE A 256 -11.56 -1.80 -4.52
C PHE A 256 -11.29 -3.30 -4.70
N VAL A 257 -10.85 -3.94 -3.62
CA VAL A 257 -10.64 -5.39 -3.51
C VAL A 257 -11.42 -5.85 -2.29
N ASP A 258 -12.73 -6.02 -2.43
CA ASP A 258 -13.65 -6.04 -1.29
C ASP A 258 -14.80 -7.07 -1.38
N GLY A 259 -14.73 -7.95 -2.37
CA GLY A 259 -15.77 -8.95 -2.60
C GLY A 259 -17.13 -8.38 -2.99
N GLY A 260 -17.16 -7.13 -3.51
CA GLY A 260 -18.35 -6.42 -3.96
C GLY A 260 -19.03 -5.58 -2.87
N TRP A 261 -18.43 -5.42 -1.70
CA TRP A 261 -19.05 -4.65 -0.60
C TRP A 261 -19.45 -3.23 -1.02
N THR A 262 -18.60 -2.52 -1.75
CA THR A 262 -18.87 -1.13 -2.17
C THR A 262 -19.67 -0.99 -3.46
N ALA A 263 -20.07 -2.10 -4.07
CA ALA A 263 -20.86 -2.10 -5.31
C ALA A 263 -22.37 -2.00 -5.07
N GLN A 264 -22.83 -1.93 -3.83
CA GLN A 264 -24.25 -1.92 -3.44
C GLN A 264 -24.65 -0.63 -2.70
#